data_c3a06fdac5b0fa3fb4a5ac71b81a8906
#
_entry.id   c3a06fdac5b0fa3fb4a5ac71b81a8906
#
_cell.length_a   1.000
_cell.length_b   1.000
_cell.length_c   1.000
_cell.angle_alpha   90.00
_cell.angle_beta   90.00
_cell.angle_gamma   90.00
#
_symmetry.space_group_name_H-M   'P 1'
#
loop_
_entity.id
_entity.type
_entity.pdbx_description
1 polymer ?
#
loop_
_entity_poly.entity_id
_entity_poly.type
_entity_poly.pdbx_seq_one_letter_code
_entity_poly.pdbx_strand_id
1 'polypeptide(L)'
;MIEIVRLVTEHNAKMVGVTGRISIGKSTFARALVDALRREGETVQMISTDDFLYSDKELEEKKIRDPRGFPKTYDSASYEEFLTAVNNGDEATHRVYSHEIYDITDEKRTFRPQGITILEGVNLFYDEADEMAFRKYFDYVIYLDQDPKITWEFYFSRVHEHIAAAEDPDNFFYPFRSMSEAEIERISLEYWNDINMENDRRYIAPTKAYADLIVTLDRAHEISQLEESTPKKGVLR
;
A
#
# COMPACT_ATOMS: atom_id res chain seq x y z
N MET A 1 3.23 1.84 19.21
CA MET A 1 4.45 1.82 18.37
C MET A 1 5.62 1.08 19.01
N ILE A 2 5.98 1.32 20.28
CA ILE A 2 7.11 0.62 20.97
C ILE A 2 6.97 -0.91 20.88
N GLU A 3 5.78 -1.44 21.13
CA GLU A 3 5.52 -2.88 21.07
C GLU A 3 5.68 -3.44 19.63
N ILE A 4 5.30 -2.69 18.62
CA ILE A 4 5.48 -3.11 17.22
C ILE A 4 6.96 -3.18 16.87
N VAL A 5 7.74 -2.19 17.29
CA VAL A 5 9.20 -2.19 17.12
C VAL A 5 9.81 -3.41 17.78
N ARG A 6 9.42 -3.73 19.02
CA ARG A 6 9.87 -4.93 19.76
C ARG A 6 9.57 -6.20 18.95
N LEU A 7 8.33 -6.36 18.46
CA LEU A 7 7.93 -7.54 17.69
C LEU A 7 8.74 -7.68 16.39
N VAL A 8 8.91 -6.62 15.64
CA VAL A 8 9.72 -6.62 14.39
C VAL A 8 11.17 -7.03 14.68
N THR A 9 11.78 -6.48 15.74
CA THR A 9 13.18 -6.78 16.10
C THR A 9 13.36 -8.17 16.69
N GLU A 10 12.46 -8.64 17.54
CA GLU A 10 12.50 -10.01 18.11
C GLU A 10 12.37 -11.09 17.03
N HIS A 11 11.62 -10.82 15.96
CA HIS A 11 11.53 -11.72 14.81
C HIS A 11 12.73 -11.63 13.85
N ASN A 12 13.70 -10.76 14.11
CA ASN A 12 14.82 -10.46 13.20
C ASN A 12 14.37 -10.18 11.76
N ALA A 13 13.21 -9.55 11.61
CA ALA A 13 12.60 -9.31 10.32
C ALA A 13 13.46 -8.38 9.47
N LYS A 14 13.77 -8.78 8.24
CA LYS A 14 14.48 -7.98 7.25
C LYS A 14 13.53 -7.37 6.22
N MET A 15 12.48 -8.12 5.84
CA MET A 15 11.43 -7.65 4.97
C MET A 15 10.11 -7.57 5.74
N VAL A 16 9.65 -6.34 5.99
CA VAL A 16 8.40 -6.07 6.73
C VAL A 16 7.35 -5.52 5.77
N GLY A 17 6.20 -6.18 5.72
CA GLY A 17 5.04 -5.72 4.93
C GLY A 17 4.07 -4.91 5.78
N VAL A 18 3.56 -3.80 5.25
CA VAL A 18 2.47 -3.02 5.85
C VAL A 18 1.34 -2.92 4.85
N THR A 19 0.22 -3.54 5.12
CA THR A 19 -0.95 -3.55 4.24
C THR A 19 -2.24 -3.18 4.98
N GLY A 20 -3.31 -3.05 4.25
CA GLY A 20 -4.63 -2.66 4.75
C GLY A 20 -5.37 -1.83 3.72
N ARG A 21 -6.63 -1.51 4.02
CA ARG A 21 -7.55 -0.81 3.12
C ARG A 21 -6.98 0.52 2.60
N ILE A 22 -7.46 0.97 1.44
CA ILE A 22 -7.16 2.30 0.93
C ILE A 22 -7.56 3.37 1.96
N SER A 23 -6.79 4.45 2.02
CA SER A 23 -6.99 5.59 2.95
C SER A 23 -6.92 5.28 4.45
N ILE A 24 -6.52 4.06 4.87
CA ILE A 24 -6.33 3.69 6.27
C ILE A 24 -5.07 4.30 6.92
N GLY A 25 -4.22 4.99 6.16
CA GLY A 25 -3.01 5.62 6.67
C GLY A 25 -1.75 4.73 6.67
N LYS A 26 -1.67 3.73 5.76
CA LYS A 26 -0.50 2.83 5.65
C LYS A 26 0.84 3.57 5.57
N SER A 27 0.96 4.51 4.65
CA SER A 27 2.21 5.26 4.44
C SER A 27 2.57 6.11 5.65
N THR A 28 1.59 6.68 6.36
CA THR A 28 1.80 7.43 7.61
C THR A 28 2.27 6.50 8.72
N PHE A 29 1.62 5.36 8.88
CA PHE A 29 2.00 4.34 9.84
C PHE A 29 3.40 3.78 9.54
N ALA A 30 3.70 3.45 8.27
CA ALA A 30 4.99 2.92 7.86
C ALA A 30 6.13 3.94 8.13
N ARG A 31 5.93 5.23 7.85
CA ARG A 31 6.89 6.28 8.21
C ARG A 31 7.11 6.36 9.72
N ALA A 32 6.04 6.31 10.51
CA ALA A 32 6.14 6.33 11.97
C ALA A 32 6.91 5.09 12.50
N LEU A 33 6.72 3.93 11.87
CA LEU A 33 7.46 2.72 12.19
C LEU A 33 8.95 2.83 11.81
N VAL A 34 9.26 3.37 10.62
CA VAL A 34 10.63 3.69 10.20
C VAL A 34 11.32 4.57 11.23
N ASP A 35 10.67 5.67 11.64
CA ASP A 35 11.24 6.61 12.61
C ASP A 35 11.42 5.96 13.99
N ALA A 36 10.51 5.09 14.40
CA ALA A 36 10.61 4.38 15.67
C ALA A 36 11.77 3.36 15.67
N LEU A 37 11.90 2.56 14.63
CA LEU A 37 13.01 1.60 14.45
C LEU A 37 14.37 2.31 14.41
N ARG A 38 14.46 3.44 13.70
CA ARG A 38 15.70 4.25 13.65
C ARG A 38 16.10 4.80 15.01
N ARG A 39 15.14 5.16 15.87
CA ARG A 39 15.45 5.61 17.25
C ARG A 39 16.03 4.49 18.10
N GLU A 40 15.70 3.23 17.81
CA GLU A 40 16.29 2.05 18.44
C GLU A 40 17.62 1.61 17.80
N GLY A 41 18.13 2.37 16.83
CA GLY A 41 19.43 2.15 16.19
C GLY A 41 19.40 1.28 14.94
N GLU A 42 18.21 0.91 14.46
CA GLU A 42 18.09 0.11 13.24
C GLU A 42 18.31 0.95 11.97
N THR A 43 18.93 0.35 10.97
CA THR A 43 18.94 0.89 9.61
C THR A 43 17.66 0.47 8.91
N VAL A 44 16.87 1.42 8.44
CA VAL A 44 15.54 1.14 7.86
C VAL A 44 15.32 1.91 6.58
N GLN A 45 14.82 1.22 5.56
CA GLN A 45 14.42 1.76 4.27
C GLN A 45 12.93 1.47 4.03
N MET A 46 12.27 2.27 3.20
CA MET A 46 10.85 2.11 2.89
C MET A 46 10.62 2.25 1.38
N ILE A 47 9.77 1.38 0.85
CA ILE A 47 9.29 1.37 -0.54
C ILE A 47 7.77 1.23 -0.55
N SER A 48 7.11 1.87 -1.51
CA SER A 48 5.70 1.66 -1.79
C SER A 48 5.52 0.63 -2.91
N THR A 49 4.48 -0.19 -2.81
CA THR A 49 4.10 -1.06 -3.95
C THR A 49 3.60 -0.27 -5.15
N ASP A 50 3.19 0.98 -4.96
CA ASP A 50 2.75 1.84 -6.06
C ASP A 50 3.87 2.10 -7.08
N ASP A 51 5.14 1.97 -6.69
CA ASP A 51 6.30 2.05 -7.57
C ASP A 51 6.35 0.91 -8.62
N PHE A 52 5.52 -0.12 -8.46
CA PHE A 52 5.39 -1.27 -9.36
C PHE A 52 4.08 -1.25 -10.17
N LEU A 53 3.31 -0.19 -10.13
CA LEU A 53 2.15 -0.02 -11.01
C LEU A 53 2.60 0.10 -12.48
N TYR A 54 1.77 -0.34 -13.41
CA TYR A 54 1.89 0.07 -14.80
C TYR A 54 1.53 1.54 -14.96
N SER A 55 2.22 2.24 -15.86
CA SER A 55 1.82 3.58 -16.29
C SER A 55 0.48 3.53 -17.06
N ASP A 56 -0.21 4.67 -17.18
CA ASP A 56 -1.46 4.76 -17.95
C ASP A 56 -1.25 4.31 -19.40
N LYS A 57 -0.11 4.68 -19.99
CA LYS A 57 0.28 4.24 -21.33
C LYS A 57 0.42 2.71 -21.43
N GLU A 58 1.09 2.07 -20.45
CA GLU A 58 1.25 0.62 -20.41
C GLU A 58 -0.09 -0.10 -20.20
N LEU A 59 -0.97 0.45 -19.35
CA LEU A 59 -2.31 -0.07 -19.13
C LEU A 59 -3.12 -0.06 -20.44
N GLU A 60 -3.02 1.04 -21.21
CA GLU A 60 -3.69 1.16 -22.51
C GLU A 60 -3.12 0.17 -23.54
N GLU A 61 -1.80 0.08 -23.68
CA GLU A 61 -1.11 -0.85 -24.58
C GLU A 61 -1.43 -2.32 -24.26
N LYS A 62 -1.46 -2.66 -22.97
CA LYS A 62 -1.81 -3.99 -22.47
C LYS A 62 -3.32 -4.27 -22.49
N LYS A 63 -4.16 -3.24 -22.77
CA LYS A 63 -5.64 -3.31 -22.73
C LYS A 63 -6.18 -3.72 -21.36
N ILE A 64 -5.49 -3.39 -20.28
CA ILE A 64 -5.94 -3.59 -18.92
C ILE A 64 -6.98 -2.52 -18.62
N ARG A 65 -8.18 -2.95 -18.18
CA ARG A 65 -9.32 -2.07 -17.87
C ARG A 65 -9.66 -2.05 -16.38
N ASP A 66 -8.94 -2.84 -15.60
CA ASP A 66 -9.08 -2.86 -14.16
C ASP A 66 -8.68 -1.50 -13.57
N PRO A 67 -9.41 -1.00 -12.56
CA PRO A 67 -9.04 0.24 -11.89
C PRO A 67 -7.65 0.14 -11.25
N ARG A 68 -6.91 1.25 -11.25
CA ARG A 68 -5.58 1.35 -10.64
C ARG A 68 -5.61 0.87 -9.17
N GLY A 69 -4.62 0.09 -8.78
CA GLY A 69 -4.53 -0.54 -7.47
C GLY A 69 -5.11 -1.96 -7.39
N PHE A 70 -5.76 -2.44 -8.46
CA PHE A 70 -6.11 -3.85 -8.59
C PHE A 70 -4.88 -4.69 -9.02
N PRO A 71 -4.80 -5.98 -8.65
CA PRO A 71 -3.61 -6.81 -8.93
C PRO A 71 -3.11 -6.73 -10.37
N LYS A 72 -4.01 -6.76 -11.35
CA LYS A 72 -3.65 -6.69 -12.78
C LYS A 72 -2.97 -5.39 -13.21
N THR A 73 -3.09 -4.34 -12.42
CA THR A 73 -2.49 -3.04 -12.73
C THR A 73 -1.05 -2.92 -12.25
N TYR A 74 -0.51 -3.98 -11.64
CA TYR A 74 0.88 -4.06 -11.21
C TYR A 74 1.74 -4.86 -12.18
N ASP A 75 2.98 -4.44 -12.36
CA ASP A 75 4.03 -5.19 -13.03
C ASP A 75 4.59 -6.25 -12.07
N SER A 76 3.86 -7.37 -11.96
CA SER A 76 4.19 -8.47 -11.06
C SER A 76 5.58 -9.02 -11.30
N ALA A 77 6.06 -9.03 -12.56
CA ALA A 77 7.39 -9.52 -12.90
C ALA A 77 8.48 -8.61 -12.31
N SER A 78 8.40 -7.30 -12.54
CA SER A 78 9.33 -6.34 -11.95
C SER A 78 9.26 -6.32 -10.42
N TYR A 79 8.07 -6.53 -9.86
CA TYR A 79 7.89 -6.62 -8.40
C TYR A 79 8.57 -7.88 -7.83
N GLU A 80 8.39 -9.04 -8.46
CA GLU A 80 9.04 -10.28 -8.02
C GLU A 80 10.57 -10.21 -8.16
N GLU A 81 11.08 -9.64 -9.25
CA GLU A 81 12.52 -9.40 -9.43
C GLU A 81 13.07 -8.53 -8.29
N PHE A 82 12.38 -7.43 -7.96
CA PHE A 82 12.76 -6.55 -6.85
C PHE A 82 12.76 -7.30 -5.51
N LEU A 83 11.70 -8.00 -5.17
CA LEU A 83 11.58 -8.75 -3.93
C LEU A 83 12.68 -9.82 -3.82
N THR A 84 12.97 -10.52 -4.91
CA THR A 84 14.02 -11.55 -4.96
C THR A 84 15.40 -10.94 -4.74
N ALA A 85 15.72 -9.85 -5.42
CA ALA A 85 17.02 -9.17 -5.27
C ALA A 85 17.19 -8.66 -3.83
N VAL A 86 16.18 -7.98 -3.27
CA VAL A 86 16.25 -7.44 -1.89
C VAL A 86 16.42 -8.56 -0.87
N ASN A 87 15.71 -9.67 -1.00
CA ASN A 87 15.86 -10.82 -0.08
C ASN A 87 17.24 -11.49 -0.18
N ASN A 88 17.88 -11.45 -1.35
CA ASN A 88 19.25 -11.94 -1.53
C ASN A 88 20.32 -10.95 -1.05
N GLY A 89 19.95 -9.71 -0.73
CA GLY A 89 20.87 -8.62 -0.39
C GLY A 89 21.50 -7.94 -1.61
N ASP A 90 20.94 -8.16 -2.79
CA ASP A 90 21.38 -7.59 -4.06
C ASP A 90 20.74 -6.22 -4.32
N GLU A 91 21.43 -5.38 -5.12
CA GLU A 91 20.85 -4.13 -5.60
C GLU A 91 19.67 -4.41 -6.53
N ALA A 92 18.61 -3.62 -6.39
CA ALA A 92 17.43 -3.66 -7.22
C ALA A 92 17.12 -2.29 -7.81
N THR A 93 16.39 -2.26 -8.91
CA THR A 93 15.91 -1.00 -9.50
C THR A 93 14.38 -0.99 -9.50
N HIS A 94 13.80 0.12 -9.12
CA HIS A 94 12.37 0.33 -9.21
C HIS A 94 12.05 1.67 -9.89
N ARG A 95 10.84 1.81 -10.37
CA ARG A 95 10.29 3.06 -10.88
C ARG A 95 9.84 3.95 -9.72
N VAL A 96 9.36 5.13 -10.01
CA VAL A 96 8.85 6.08 -9.03
C VAL A 96 7.42 6.44 -9.40
N TYR A 97 6.48 6.13 -8.51
CA TYR A 97 5.11 6.62 -8.61
C TYR A 97 5.00 8.04 -8.08
N SER A 98 4.29 8.90 -8.79
CA SER A 98 4.01 10.27 -8.36
C SER A 98 2.53 10.47 -8.06
N HIS A 99 2.24 10.86 -6.84
CA HIS A 99 0.88 11.27 -6.44
C HIS A 99 0.46 12.62 -7.04
N GLU A 100 1.38 13.38 -7.61
CA GLU A 100 1.08 14.66 -8.26
C GLU A 100 0.47 14.45 -9.64
N ILE A 101 1.08 13.56 -10.43
CA ILE A 101 0.58 13.22 -11.77
C ILE A 101 -0.29 11.96 -11.79
N TYR A 102 -0.44 11.28 -10.65
CA TYR A 102 -1.17 10.01 -10.50
C TYR A 102 -0.69 8.90 -11.44
N ASP A 103 0.61 8.90 -11.78
CA ASP A 103 1.20 7.93 -12.68
C ASP A 103 2.65 7.61 -12.32
N ILE A 104 3.22 6.60 -13.00
CA ILE A 104 4.63 6.26 -12.95
C ILE A 104 5.43 7.31 -13.72
N THR A 105 6.48 7.82 -13.09
CA THR A 105 7.41 8.75 -13.73
C THR A 105 8.47 8.02 -14.56
N ASP A 106 9.22 8.77 -15.39
CA ASP A 106 10.39 8.23 -16.11
C ASP A 106 11.60 7.98 -15.20
N GLU A 107 11.53 8.40 -13.92
CA GLU A 107 12.60 8.22 -12.94
C GLU A 107 12.72 6.75 -12.54
N LYS A 108 13.96 6.27 -12.49
CA LYS A 108 14.31 4.97 -11.89
C LYS A 108 15.27 5.20 -10.75
N ARG A 109 15.06 4.48 -9.65
CA ARG A 109 15.91 4.51 -8.47
C ARG A 109 16.56 3.17 -8.24
N THR A 110 17.83 3.21 -7.85
CA THR A 110 18.55 2.02 -7.38
C THR A 110 18.32 1.88 -5.89
N PHE A 111 17.78 0.74 -5.49
CA PHE A 111 17.61 0.36 -4.11
C PHE A 111 18.76 -0.57 -3.68
N ARG A 112 19.43 -0.21 -2.57
CA ARG A 112 20.50 -1.02 -1.97
C ARG A 112 20.02 -1.49 -0.61
N PRO A 113 19.71 -2.79 -0.45
CA PRO A 113 19.17 -3.29 0.80
C PRO A 113 20.15 -3.05 1.95
N GLN A 114 19.68 -2.43 3.02
CA GLN A 114 20.44 -2.20 4.25
C GLN A 114 19.51 -2.28 5.46
N GLY A 115 19.79 -3.23 6.36
CA GLY A 115 18.99 -3.41 7.56
C GLY A 115 17.58 -3.92 7.27
N ILE A 116 16.56 -3.20 7.72
CA ILE A 116 15.16 -3.55 7.56
C ILE A 116 14.56 -2.82 6.37
N THR A 117 13.89 -3.53 5.49
CA THR A 117 13.11 -2.95 4.39
C THR A 117 11.63 -3.04 4.73
N ILE A 118 10.94 -1.90 4.78
CA ILE A 118 9.49 -1.82 4.93
C ILE A 118 8.88 -1.62 3.54
N LEU A 119 8.04 -2.56 3.12
CA LEU A 119 7.19 -2.42 1.95
C LEU A 119 5.77 -2.11 2.40
N GLU A 120 5.18 -1.04 1.87
CA GLU A 120 3.81 -0.68 2.17
C GLU A 120 2.95 -0.59 0.91
N GLY A 121 1.69 -0.96 1.02
CA GLY A 121 0.74 -0.79 -0.07
C GLY A 121 -0.54 -1.60 0.11
N VAL A 122 -1.45 -1.44 -0.83
CA VAL A 122 -2.72 -2.17 -0.81
C VAL A 122 -2.55 -3.59 -1.35
N ASN A 123 -1.64 -3.77 -2.31
CA ASN A 123 -1.44 -5.05 -2.99
C ASN A 123 -0.01 -5.57 -2.74
N LEU A 124 0.23 -6.16 -1.57
CA LEU A 124 1.53 -6.72 -1.19
C LEU A 124 1.76 -8.15 -1.72
N PHE A 125 0.71 -8.97 -1.87
CA PHE A 125 0.87 -10.41 -1.99
C PHE A 125 0.36 -10.99 -3.29
N TYR A 126 -0.50 -10.26 -3.99
CA TYR A 126 -1.18 -10.79 -5.16
C TYR A 126 -0.34 -10.73 -6.42
N ASP A 127 -0.27 -11.88 -7.09
CA ASP A 127 -0.05 -12.00 -8.52
C ASP A 127 -1.37 -12.39 -9.19
N GLU A 128 -1.48 -12.17 -10.49
CA GLU A 128 -2.63 -12.57 -11.30
C GLU A 128 -2.83 -14.09 -11.32
N ALA A 129 -1.73 -14.86 -11.26
CA ALA A 129 -1.74 -16.31 -11.34
C ALA A 129 -1.82 -17.02 -9.97
N ASP A 130 -1.38 -16.37 -8.89
CA ASP A 130 -1.37 -16.90 -7.52
C ASP A 130 -1.67 -15.80 -6.51
N GLU A 131 -2.81 -15.90 -5.85
CA GLU A 131 -3.35 -14.87 -4.95
C GLU A 131 -2.42 -14.45 -3.82
N MET A 132 -1.45 -15.28 -3.42
CA MET A 132 -0.52 -15.00 -2.32
C MET A 132 0.94 -15.26 -2.70
N ALA A 133 1.27 -15.17 -3.98
CA ALA A 133 2.58 -15.50 -4.53
C ALA A 133 3.75 -14.80 -3.82
N PHE A 134 3.54 -13.56 -3.41
CA PHE A 134 4.61 -12.74 -2.84
C PHE A 134 4.68 -12.79 -1.32
N ARG A 135 3.73 -13.43 -0.60
CA ARG A 135 3.79 -13.54 0.88
C ARG A 135 5.09 -14.19 1.36
N LYS A 136 5.66 -15.11 0.61
CA LYS A 136 6.91 -15.84 0.90
C LYS A 136 8.14 -14.93 1.07
N TYR A 137 8.09 -13.70 0.56
CA TYR A 137 9.21 -12.73 0.63
C TYR A 137 9.23 -11.91 1.91
N PHE A 138 8.17 -11.97 2.73
CA PHE A 138 8.04 -11.15 3.92
C PHE A 138 8.30 -11.97 5.19
N ASP A 139 9.20 -11.49 6.04
CA ASP A 139 9.49 -12.08 7.35
C ASP A 139 8.40 -11.74 8.36
N TYR A 140 7.86 -10.52 8.29
CA TYR A 140 6.82 -10.02 9.20
C TYR A 140 5.82 -9.14 8.46
N VAL A 141 4.55 -9.36 8.70
CA VAL A 141 3.48 -8.62 8.02
C VAL A 141 2.54 -7.99 9.02
N ILE A 142 2.33 -6.69 8.86
CA ILE A 142 1.42 -5.87 9.65
C ILE A 142 0.20 -5.54 8.80
N TYR A 143 -0.98 -5.93 9.26
CA TYR A 143 -2.25 -5.55 8.65
C TYR A 143 -2.88 -4.43 9.47
N LEU A 144 -3.13 -3.28 8.83
CA LEU A 144 -3.88 -2.19 9.44
C LEU A 144 -5.37 -2.42 9.27
N ASP A 145 -6.11 -2.37 10.37
CA ASP A 145 -7.56 -2.53 10.40
C ASP A 145 -8.24 -1.29 11.00
N GLN A 146 -9.39 -0.96 10.47
CA GLN A 146 -10.22 0.16 10.93
C GLN A 146 -11.66 -0.02 10.45
N ASP A 147 -12.63 0.55 11.17
CA ASP A 147 -14.01 0.59 10.72
C ASP A 147 -14.10 1.22 9.31
N PRO A 148 -14.74 0.53 8.34
CA PRO A 148 -14.92 1.05 6.98
C PRO A 148 -15.56 2.44 6.91
N LYS A 149 -16.43 2.78 7.87
CA LYS A 149 -17.07 4.10 7.93
C LYS A 149 -16.07 5.20 8.26
N ILE A 150 -15.14 4.92 9.18
CA ILE A 150 -14.06 5.85 9.52
C ILE A 150 -13.12 6.02 8.33
N THR A 151 -12.77 4.92 7.68
CA THR A 151 -11.90 4.94 6.50
C THR A 151 -12.52 5.71 5.34
N TRP A 152 -13.86 5.63 5.16
CA TRP A 152 -14.60 6.45 4.20
C TRP A 152 -14.45 7.95 4.48
N GLU A 153 -14.58 8.38 5.74
CA GLU A 153 -14.43 9.79 6.11
C GLU A 153 -13.05 10.32 5.73
N PHE A 154 -12.00 9.54 5.95
CA PHE A 154 -10.63 9.91 5.53
C PHE A 154 -10.45 9.90 4.01
N TYR A 155 -11.03 8.91 3.31
CA TYR A 155 -11.03 8.89 1.86
C TYR A 155 -11.69 10.15 1.30
N PHE A 156 -12.86 10.51 1.81
CA PHE A 156 -13.60 11.67 1.35
C PHE A 156 -12.89 12.99 1.69
N SER A 157 -12.27 13.10 2.86
CA SER A 157 -11.40 14.25 3.18
C SER A 157 -10.25 14.41 2.20
N ARG A 158 -9.57 13.29 1.82
CA ARG A 158 -8.50 13.33 0.81
C ARG A 158 -9.00 13.73 -0.57
N VAL A 159 -10.21 13.34 -0.96
CA VAL A 159 -10.81 13.80 -2.21
C VAL A 159 -10.89 15.34 -2.21
N HIS A 160 -11.33 15.95 -1.12
CA HIS A 160 -11.36 17.41 -0.99
C HIS A 160 -9.97 18.05 -1.05
N GLU A 161 -8.98 17.45 -0.40
CA GLU A 161 -7.58 17.91 -0.47
C GLU A 161 -7.07 17.91 -1.92
N HIS A 162 -7.35 16.83 -2.67
CA HIS A 162 -6.98 16.72 -4.08
C HIS A 162 -7.71 17.72 -4.97
N ILE A 163 -9.00 17.94 -4.74
CA ILE A 163 -9.79 18.95 -5.46
C ILE A 163 -9.22 20.35 -5.19
N ALA A 164 -8.88 20.65 -3.94
CA ALA A 164 -8.33 21.95 -3.56
C ALA A 164 -6.93 22.18 -4.20
N ALA A 165 -6.12 21.13 -4.30
CA ALA A 165 -4.78 21.17 -4.88
C ALA A 165 -4.77 21.12 -6.42
N ALA A 166 -5.87 20.77 -7.08
CA ALA A 166 -5.96 20.62 -8.54
C ALA A 166 -6.03 22.00 -9.22
N GLU A 167 -4.88 22.57 -9.56
CA GLU A 167 -4.79 23.85 -10.28
C GLU A 167 -4.73 23.68 -11.80
N ASP A 168 -4.16 22.58 -12.28
CA ASP A 168 -4.01 22.26 -13.69
C ASP A 168 -5.33 21.70 -14.26
N PRO A 169 -5.85 22.26 -15.39
CA PRO A 169 -7.02 21.72 -16.07
C PRO A 169 -6.92 20.24 -16.50
N ASP A 170 -5.71 19.75 -16.72
CA ASP A 170 -5.45 18.34 -17.07
C ASP A 170 -5.44 17.41 -15.85
N ASN A 171 -5.49 17.96 -14.64
CA ASN A 171 -5.58 17.17 -13.40
C ASN A 171 -6.97 16.50 -13.29
N PHE A 172 -6.98 15.21 -12.92
CA PHE A 172 -8.20 14.43 -12.77
C PHE A 172 -9.25 15.09 -11.86
N PHE A 173 -8.83 15.76 -10.79
CA PHE A 173 -9.74 16.42 -9.83
C PHE A 173 -10.15 17.83 -10.23
N TYR A 174 -9.56 18.41 -11.27
CA TYR A 174 -9.87 19.79 -11.67
C TYR A 174 -11.35 20.03 -11.99
N PRO A 175 -12.07 19.15 -12.76
CA PRO A 175 -13.49 19.33 -13.03
C PRO A 175 -14.38 19.37 -11.77
N PHE A 176 -13.95 18.70 -10.70
CA PHE A 176 -14.71 18.63 -9.44
C PHE A 176 -14.80 19.99 -8.72
N ARG A 177 -13.87 20.93 -9.02
CA ARG A 177 -13.86 22.28 -8.42
C ARG A 177 -15.13 23.09 -8.75
N SER A 178 -15.84 22.74 -9.81
CA SER A 178 -17.08 23.41 -10.23
C SER A 178 -18.35 22.67 -9.81
N MET A 179 -18.21 21.51 -9.18
CA MET A 179 -19.35 20.68 -8.75
C MET A 179 -19.86 21.12 -7.38
N SER A 180 -21.13 20.84 -7.11
CA SER A 180 -21.70 20.98 -5.76
C SER A 180 -21.16 19.89 -4.83
N GLU A 181 -21.16 20.15 -3.52
CA GLU A 181 -20.76 19.18 -2.49
C GLU A 181 -21.53 17.86 -2.62
N ALA A 182 -22.83 17.92 -2.89
CA ALA A 182 -23.67 16.72 -3.07
C ALA A 182 -23.27 15.89 -4.30
N GLU A 183 -22.80 16.52 -5.37
CA GLU A 183 -22.30 15.83 -6.56
C GLU A 183 -20.94 15.19 -6.28
N ILE A 184 -20.04 15.89 -5.59
CA ILE A 184 -18.74 15.36 -5.17
C ILE A 184 -18.93 14.14 -4.27
N GLU A 185 -19.78 14.25 -3.25
CA GLU A 185 -20.07 13.15 -2.32
C GLU A 185 -20.66 11.94 -3.07
N ARG A 186 -21.64 12.15 -3.93
CA ARG A 186 -22.26 11.06 -4.71
C ARG A 186 -21.24 10.32 -5.59
N ILE A 187 -20.43 11.06 -6.34
CA ILE A 187 -19.41 10.47 -7.23
C ILE A 187 -18.36 9.75 -6.39
N SER A 188 -17.90 10.36 -5.31
CA SER A 188 -16.92 9.77 -4.42
C SER A 188 -17.40 8.49 -3.75
N LEU A 189 -18.71 8.44 -3.40
CA LEU A 189 -19.34 7.27 -2.79
C LEU A 189 -19.49 6.13 -3.81
N GLU A 190 -19.80 6.44 -5.08
CA GLU A 190 -19.82 5.47 -6.17
C GLU A 190 -18.42 4.84 -6.37
N TYR A 191 -17.35 5.66 -6.49
CA TYR A 191 -15.96 5.18 -6.57
C TYR A 191 -15.57 4.35 -5.34
N TRP A 192 -15.97 4.80 -4.15
CA TRP A 192 -15.71 4.07 -2.92
C TRP A 192 -16.32 2.67 -2.93
N ASN A 193 -17.59 2.56 -3.25
CA ASN A 193 -18.31 1.29 -3.21
C ASN A 193 -17.90 0.35 -4.35
N ASP A 194 -17.83 0.88 -5.57
CA ASP A 194 -17.71 0.06 -6.77
C ASP A 194 -16.23 -0.31 -7.07
N ILE A 195 -15.29 0.50 -6.60
CA ILE A 195 -13.87 0.29 -6.86
C ILE A 195 -13.13 -0.06 -5.56
N ASN A 196 -13.11 0.87 -4.58
CA ASN A 196 -12.27 0.70 -3.40
C ASN A 196 -12.73 -0.45 -2.50
N MET A 197 -14.03 -0.56 -2.24
CA MET A 197 -14.59 -1.64 -1.43
C MET A 197 -14.58 -2.99 -2.16
N GLU A 198 -14.71 -2.98 -3.49
CA GLU A 198 -14.57 -4.21 -4.29
C GLU A 198 -13.12 -4.71 -4.28
N ASN A 199 -12.13 -3.81 -4.41
CA ASN A 199 -10.73 -4.15 -4.26
C ASN A 199 -10.41 -4.67 -2.85
N ASP A 200 -10.93 -3.97 -1.82
CA ASP A 200 -10.78 -4.39 -0.42
C ASP A 200 -11.32 -5.80 -0.22
N ARG A 201 -12.56 -6.04 -0.60
CA ARG A 201 -13.26 -7.31 -0.38
C ARG A 201 -12.56 -8.48 -1.08
N ARG A 202 -12.09 -8.27 -2.31
CA ARG A 202 -11.51 -9.33 -3.15
C ARG A 202 -10.05 -9.61 -2.87
N TYR A 203 -9.26 -8.57 -2.61
CA TYR A 203 -7.81 -8.68 -2.66
C TYR A 203 -7.12 -8.21 -1.37
N ILE A 204 -7.65 -7.19 -0.65
CA ILE A 204 -6.97 -6.62 0.49
C ILE A 204 -7.39 -7.31 1.80
N ALA A 205 -8.69 -7.37 2.08
CA ALA A 205 -9.21 -7.98 3.31
C ALA A 205 -8.79 -9.44 3.50
N PRO A 206 -8.72 -10.30 2.45
CA PRO A 206 -8.22 -11.67 2.60
C PRO A 206 -6.77 -11.75 3.08
N THR A 207 -5.93 -10.73 2.83
CA THR A 207 -4.52 -10.71 3.27
C THR A 207 -4.38 -10.64 4.78
N LYS A 208 -5.42 -10.18 5.50
CA LYS A 208 -5.47 -10.17 6.96
C LYS A 208 -5.15 -11.55 7.58
N ALA A 209 -5.59 -12.63 6.93
CA ALA A 209 -5.33 -13.99 7.41
C ALA A 209 -3.84 -14.42 7.28
N TYR A 210 -3.03 -13.64 6.58
CA TYR A 210 -1.61 -13.89 6.34
C TYR A 210 -0.71 -12.88 7.08
N ALA A 211 -1.29 -12.01 7.88
CA ALA A 211 -0.56 -11.06 8.72
C ALA A 211 -0.07 -11.73 10.01
N ASP A 212 1.08 -11.30 10.50
CA ASP A 212 1.64 -11.69 11.80
C ASP A 212 1.09 -10.80 12.91
N LEU A 213 0.76 -9.55 12.58
CA LEU A 213 0.19 -8.56 13.50
C LEU A 213 -0.97 -7.83 12.85
N ILE A 214 -2.09 -7.74 13.56
CA ILE A 214 -3.21 -6.87 13.21
C ILE A 214 -3.16 -5.66 14.13
N VAL A 215 -3.10 -4.47 13.51
CA VAL A 215 -3.10 -3.18 14.20
C VAL A 215 -4.43 -2.50 13.92
N THR A 216 -5.28 -2.38 14.95
CA THR A 216 -6.53 -1.64 14.82
C THR A 216 -6.28 -0.16 15.14
N LEU A 217 -6.71 0.70 14.22
CA LEU A 217 -6.63 2.14 14.36
C LEU A 217 -8.00 2.71 14.76
N ASP A 218 -7.96 3.72 15.63
CA ASP A 218 -9.16 4.48 16.00
C ASP A 218 -9.42 5.64 15.03
N ARG A 219 -10.42 6.48 15.36
CA ARG A 219 -10.79 7.65 14.56
C ARG A 219 -9.69 8.74 14.50
N ALA A 220 -8.77 8.75 15.46
CA ALA A 220 -7.63 9.68 15.45
C ALA A 220 -6.40 9.10 14.72
N HIS A 221 -6.54 7.93 14.06
CA HIS A 221 -5.43 7.13 13.50
C HIS A 221 -4.40 6.70 14.56
N GLU A 222 -4.82 6.66 15.83
CA GLU A 222 -4.00 6.11 16.89
C GLU A 222 -4.23 4.60 17.05
N ILE A 223 -3.22 3.89 17.54
CA ILE A 223 -3.30 2.46 17.75
C ILE A 223 -4.21 2.19 18.94
N SER A 224 -5.36 1.58 18.69
CA SER A 224 -6.32 1.20 19.73
C SER A 224 -6.17 -0.26 20.19
N GLN A 225 -5.71 -1.15 19.32
CA GLN A 225 -5.51 -2.56 19.63
C GLN A 225 -4.37 -3.15 18.81
N LEU A 226 -3.64 -4.07 19.42
CA LEU A 226 -2.66 -4.95 18.78
C LEU A 226 -3.10 -6.40 19.01
N GLU A 227 -3.10 -7.19 17.94
CA GLU A 227 -3.43 -8.61 17.98
C GLU A 227 -2.39 -9.37 17.17
N GLU A 228 -1.53 -10.13 17.90
CA GLU A 228 -0.63 -11.08 17.24
C GLU A 228 -1.45 -12.24 16.69
N SER A 229 -1.15 -12.65 15.48
CA SER A 229 -1.85 -13.74 14.82
C SER A 229 -0.89 -14.82 14.36
N THR A 230 -1.41 -16.03 14.16
CA THR A 230 -0.66 -17.09 13.50
C THR A 230 -1.01 -17.03 12.00
N PRO A 231 -0.13 -16.48 11.16
CA PRO A 231 -0.45 -16.30 9.75
C PRO A 231 -0.68 -17.65 9.06
N LYS A 232 -1.63 -17.68 8.13
CA LYS A 232 -1.72 -18.79 7.19
C LYS A 232 -0.41 -18.87 6.43
N LYS A 233 0.24 -20.01 6.44
CA LYS A 233 1.38 -20.25 5.57
C LYS A 233 0.87 -20.24 4.13
N GLY A 234 1.46 -19.39 3.28
CA GLY A 234 1.25 -19.46 1.85
C GLY A 234 1.52 -20.91 1.39
N VAL A 235 0.76 -21.38 0.43
CA VAL A 235 1.00 -22.72 -0.16
C VAL A 235 2.38 -22.67 -0.80
N LEU A 236 3.38 -23.19 -0.10
CA LEU A 236 4.67 -23.49 -0.70
C LEU A 236 4.41 -24.58 -1.75
N ARG A 237 4.34 -24.20 -3.01
CA ARG A 237 4.37 -25.11 -4.14
C ARG A 237 5.79 -25.27 -4.66
#